data_e370d1b446879c40645e0a552dc8dab1
#
_entry.id   e370d1b446879c40645e0a552dc8dab1
#
_cell.length_a   1.000
_cell.length_b   1.000
_cell.length_c   1.000
_cell.angle_alpha   90.00
_cell.angle_beta   90.00
_cell.angle_gamma   90.00
#
_symmetry.space_group_name_H-M   'P 1'
#
loop_
_entity.id
_entity.type
_entity.pdbx_description
1 polymer ?
#
loop_
_entity_poly.entity_id
_entity_poly.type
_entity_poly.pdbx_seq_one_letter_code
_entity_poly.pdbx_strand_id
1 'polypeptide(L)'
;MRRKDITTPTTKNTIMKKQNHYKGFVAFLLSMLLMNMPSQAQTSDNDAALTVENFNWSIAHVNSDNQDERVKAFQLLQETAESGVMEACALIGYLCEEESQYADAAMYYLEALKMKIVAYENDEDIRETFNDSRRGFLRSTLIDATSKTPMENKAVDMGLSVQWANGNYQASNIEDAGRMMSHADAVNIAANGYRLPTAAEWEELMNECVWMPAVVRGVSGFMVFGKGESTLVYGKQPDNVLFLPGGFENLTYKEDGKDGYYWTSDYADETKSRFFTFYNDNILDTGSASKELKFCIRLVKSR
;
A
#
# COMPACT_ATOMS: atom_id res chain seq x y z
N MET A 1 8.39 34.64 -14.53
CA MET A 1 7.31 34.01 -15.32
C MET A 1 6.56 33.06 -14.42
N ARG A 2 5.27 33.30 -14.14
CA ARG A 2 4.49 32.42 -13.21
C ARG A 2 4.16 31.13 -13.93
N ARG A 3 4.63 29.99 -13.40
CA ARG A 3 4.14 28.67 -13.79
C ARG A 3 2.66 28.56 -13.41
N LYS A 4 1.83 28.17 -14.35
CA LYS A 4 0.43 27.83 -14.11
C LYS A 4 0.37 26.41 -13.55
N ASP A 5 -0.46 26.27 -12.53
CA ASP A 5 -0.77 25.09 -11.74
C ASP A 5 -0.95 23.81 -12.58
N ILE A 6 -0.09 22.81 -12.37
CA ILE A 6 -0.12 21.51 -13.05
C ILE A 6 -0.92 20.48 -12.25
N THR A 7 -1.15 20.69 -10.95
CA THR A 7 -1.92 19.73 -10.16
C THR A 7 -2.88 20.45 -9.23
N THR A 8 -4.18 20.33 -9.50
CA THR A 8 -5.21 20.63 -8.53
C THR A 8 -5.59 19.33 -7.77
N PRO A 9 -5.97 19.40 -6.47
CA PRO A 9 -6.44 18.25 -5.68
C PRO A 9 -7.63 17.50 -6.31
N THR A 10 -8.28 18.12 -7.28
CA THR A 10 -9.41 17.57 -8.04
C THR A 10 -9.04 16.37 -8.92
N THR A 11 -7.78 16.24 -9.35
CA THR A 11 -7.33 15.16 -10.24
C THR A 11 -7.29 13.81 -9.52
N LYS A 12 -6.80 13.78 -8.27
CA LYS A 12 -6.79 12.55 -7.43
C LYS A 12 -8.21 11.97 -7.22
N ASN A 13 -9.18 12.85 -6.93
CA ASN A 13 -10.58 12.45 -6.71
C ASN A 13 -11.33 12.03 -7.98
N THR A 14 -10.91 12.49 -9.14
CA THR A 14 -11.52 12.13 -10.43
C THR A 14 -11.03 10.77 -10.91
N ILE A 15 -9.76 10.45 -10.68
CA ILE A 15 -9.16 9.15 -11.00
C ILE A 15 -9.80 8.04 -10.15
N MET A 16 -10.04 8.26 -8.86
CA MET A 16 -10.62 7.25 -7.95
C MET A 16 -12.11 6.90 -8.22
N LYS A 17 -12.88 7.72 -8.90
CA LYS A 17 -14.35 7.53 -9.03
C LYS A 17 -14.83 6.73 -10.23
N LYS A 18 -13.97 6.37 -11.20
CA LYS A 18 -14.38 5.64 -12.43
C LYS A 18 -13.91 4.18 -12.53
N GLN A 19 -13.63 3.52 -11.45
CA GLN A 19 -12.81 2.32 -11.29
C GLN A 19 -13.34 0.95 -11.77
N ASN A 20 -14.47 0.78 -12.43
CA ASN A 20 -15.05 -0.58 -12.54
C ASN A 20 -15.15 -1.23 -13.93
N HIS A 21 -14.60 -0.68 -15.02
CA HIS A 21 -14.86 -1.26 -16.35
C HIS A 21 -13.67 -1.71 -17.22
N TYR A 22 -12.41 -1.59 -16.78
CA TYR A 22 -11.28 -1.69 -17.73
C TYR A 22 -10.13 -2.65 -17.37
N LYS A 23 -10.34 -3.58 -16.43
CA LYS A 23 -9.29 -4.48 -15.88
C LYS A 23 -8.54 -5.38 -16.86
N GLY A 24 -8.96 -5.57 -18.07
CA GLY A 24 -8.26 -6.46 -19.02
C GLY A 24 -7.42 -5.75 -20.08
N PHE A 25 -7.62 -4.44 -20.24
CA PHE A 25 -7.05 -3.72 -21.37
C PHE A 25 -5.65 -3.15 -21.06
N VAL A 26 -5.46 -2.60 -19.87
CA VAL A 26 -4.16 -2.08 -19.42
C VAL A 26 -3.15 -3.24 -19.28
N ALA A 27 -3.58 -4.41 -18.80
CA ALA A 27 -2.75 -5.61 -18.74
C ALA A 27 -2.22 -6.05 -20.12
N PHE A 28 -3.05 -5.94 -21.16
CA PHE A 28 -2.65 -6.26 -22.54
C PHE A 28 -1.62 -5.26 -23.07
N LEU A 29 -1.80 -3.96 -22.81
CA LEU A 29 -0.86 -2.92 -23.23
C LEU A 29 0.48 -3.04 -22.50
N LEU A 30 0.47 -3.29 -21.19
CA LEU A 30 1.68 -3.48 -20.40
C LEU A 30 2.48 -4.70 -20.85
N SER A 31 1.83 -5.79 -21.26
CA SER A 31 2.54 -6.98 -21.79
C SER A 31 3.28 -6.73 -23.10
N MET A 32 2.86 -5.76 -23.89
CA MET A 32 3.55 -5.36 -25.13
C MET A 32 4.74 -4.43 -24.90
N LEU A 33 4.83 -3.76 -23.77
CA LEU A 33 5.71 -2.62 -23.53
C LEU A 33 6.98 -2.95 -22.72
N LEU A 34 7.03 -4.11 -22.06
CA LEU A 34 8.15 -4.52 -21.19
C LEU A 34 9.49 -4.79 -21.91
N MET A 35 9.58 -4.58 -23.23
CA MET A 35 10.78 -4.98 -23.99
C MET A 35 11.81 -3.87 -24.25
N ASN A 36 11.53 -2.59 -23.96
CA ASN A 36 12.47 -1.51 -24.29
C ASN A 36 12.44 -0.37 -23.26
N MET A 37 13.35 -0.38 -22.32
CA MET A 37 13.69 0.81 -21.52
C MET A 37 15.02 1.38 -21.99
N PRO A 38 15.07 2.53 -22.70
CA PRO A 38 16.32 3.21 -23.04
C PRO A 38 16.82 4.15 -21.94
N SER A 39 18.12 4.38 -21.91
CA SER A 39 18.83 5.26 -21.00
C SER A 39 18.57 6.75 -21.31
N GLN A 40 18.54 7.56 -20.27
CA GLN A 40 18.28 9.02 -20.22
C GLN A 40 18.93 9.85 -21.35
N ALA A 41 18.11 10.63 -22.07
CA ALA A 41 18.54 11.69 -22.99
C ALA A 41 18.29 13.07 -22.39
N GLN A 42 19.19 14.04 -22.62
CA GLN A 42 18.98 15.45 -22.31
C GLN A 42 18.03 16.09 -23.34
N THR A 43 16.97 16.74 -22.87
CA THR A 43 15.93 17.36 -23.71
C THR A 43 16.12 18.87 -23.87
N SER A 44 15.66 19.43 -25.01
CA SER A 44 15.62 20.88 -25.28
C SER A 44 14.38 21.54 -24.67
N ASP A 45 14.33 22.89 -24.55
CA ASP A 45 13.17 23.61 -23.98
C ASP A 45 11.85 23.35 -24.73
N ASN A 46 11.90 23.12 -26.04
CA ASN A 46 10.71 22.79 -26.85
C ASN A 46 10.22 21.35 -26.55
N ASP A 47 11.14 20.41 -26.31
CA ASP A 47 10.80 19.05 -25.97
C ASP A 47 10.16 18.99 -24.55
N ALA A 48 10.61 19.84 -23.62
CA ALA A 48 10.03 19.94 -22.28
C ALA A 48 8.57 20.43 -22.32
N ALA A 49 8.23 21.42 -23.16
CA ALA A 49 6.87 21.90 -23.31
C ALA A 49 5.94 20.80 -23.90
N LEU A 50 6.40 20.09 -24.91
CA LEU A 50 5.67 18.98 -25.52
C LEU A 50 5.48 17.83 -24.54
N THR A 51 6.48 17.54 -23.71
CA THR A 51 6.41 16.51 -22.67
C THR A 51 5.32 16.81 -21.64
N VAL A 52 5.19 18.07 -21.20
CA VAL A 52 4.12 18.51 -20.28
C VAL A 52 2.74 18.42 -20.93
N GLU A 53 2.62 18.79 -22.20
CA GLU A 53 1.36 18.67 -22.94
C GLU A 53 0.93 17.21 -23.10
N ASN A 54 1.85 16.33 -23.47
CA ASN A 54 1.64 14.88 -23.59
C ASN A 54 1.21 14.27 -22.27
N PHE A 55 1.86 14.66 -21.16
CA PHE A 55 1.50 14.18 -19.82
C PHE A 55 0.08 14.61 -19.44
N ASN A 56 -0.27 15.88 -19.62
CA ASN A 56 -1.60 16.39 -19.31
C ASN A 56 -2.69 15.71 -20.16
N TRP A 57 -2.41 15.50 -21.44
CA TRP A 57 -3.33 14.78 -22.32
C TRP A 57 -3.52 13.33 -21.86
N SER A 58 -2.44 12.67 -21.48
CA SER A 58 -2.46 11.28 -20.99
C SER A 58 -3.31 11.13 -19.72
N ILE A 59 -3.13 12.02 -18.73
CA ILE A 59 -3.94 12.01 -17.51
C ILE A 59 -5.44 12.15 -17.83
N ALA A 60 -5.79 13.01 -18.78
CA ALA A 60 -7.18 13.25 -19.15
C ALA A 60 -7.83 12.04 -19.84
N HIS A 61 -7.05 11.20 -20.55
CA HIS A 61 -7.57 10.19 -21.46
C HIS A 61 -7.20 8.73 -21.07
N VAL A 62 -6.32 8.51 -20.11
CA VAL A 62 -5.91 7.15 -19.68
C VAL A 62 -7.10 6.29 -19.24
N ASN A 63 -8.17 6.91 -18.75
CA ASN A 63 -9.43 6.28 -18.37
C ASN A 63 -10.61 6.62 -19.32
N SER A 64 -10.33 7.00 -20.58
CA SER A 64 -11.39 7.29 -21.57
C SER A 64 -12.22 6.05 -21.89
N ASP A 65 -13.50 6.23 -22.20
CA ASP A 65 -14.34 5.16 -22.70
C ASP A 65 -13.94 4.70 -24.12
N ASN A 66 -13.22 5.56 -24.87
CA ASN A 66 -12.68 5.26 -26.20
C ASN A 66 -11.37 4.49 -26.08
N GLN A 67 -11.32 3.30 -26.67
CA GLN A 67 -10.14 2.43 -26.65
C GLN A 67 -8.91 3.05 -27.31
N ASP A 68 -9.07 3.73 -28.45
CA ASP A 68 -7.95 4.34 -29.18
C ASP A 68 -7.34 5.49 -28.38
N GLU A 69 -8.18 6.27 -27.68
CA GLU A 69 -7.70 7.33 -26.78
C GLU A 69 -6.91 6.76 -25.60
N ARG A 70 -7.38 5.66 -25.00
CA ARG A 70 -6.62 4.99 -23.90
C ARG A 70 -5.27 4.50 -24.38
N VAL A 71 -5.22 3.83 -25.54
CA VAL A 71 -3.95 3.34 -26.14
C VAL A 71 -2.99 4.49 -26.33
N LYS A 72 -3.46 5.57 -26.98
CA LYS A 72 -2.63 6.74 -27.21
C LYS A 72 -2.19 7.41 -25.90
N ALA A 73 -3.09 7.52 -24.91
CA ALA A 73 -2.77 8.11 -23.62
C ALA A 73 -1.67 7.31 -22.91
N PHE A 74 -1.75 5.99 -22.96
CA PHE A 74 -0.74 5.13 -22.35
C PHE A 74 0.62 5.21 -23.06
N GLN A 75 0.63 5.28 -24.39
CA GLN A 75 1.86 5.47 -25.18
C GLN A 75 2.54 6.80 -24.85
N LEU A 76 1.78 7.90 -24.83
CA LEU A 76 2.30 9.22 -24.48
C LEU A 76 2.78 9.28 -23.02
N LEU A 77 2.09 8.59 -22.10
CA LEU A 77 2.51 8.49 -20.71
C LEU A 77 3.86 7.77 -20.59
N GLN A 78 4.06 6.73 -21.38
CA GLN A 78 5.31 6.00 -21.42
C GLN A 78 6.45 6.83 -22.01
N GLU A 79 6.23 7.50 -23.14
CA GLU A 79 7.21 8.43 -23.74
C GLU A 79 7.60 9.53 -22.75
N THR A 80 6.62 10.00 -21.96
CA THR A 80 6.83 11.01 -20.92
C THR A 80 7.68 10.46 -19.77
N ALA A 81 7.44 9.21 -19.35
CA ALA A 81 8.23 8.54 -18.33
C ALA A 81 9.68 8.31 -18.82
N GLU A 82 9.86 7.90 -20.08
CA GLU A 82 11.18 7.72 -20.70
C GLU A 82 11.94 9.05 -20.82
N SER A 83 11.24 10.17 -20.92
CA SER A 83 11.83 11.52 -20.89
C SER A 83 12.26 11.96 -19.47
N GLY A 84 12.09 11.12 -18.45
CA GLY A 84 12.54 11.38 -17.09
C GLY A 84 11.55 12.14 -16.23
N VAL A 85 10.25 12.07 -16.52
CA VAL A 85 9.17 12.68 -15.72
C VAL A 85 8.76 11.69 -14.61
N MET A 86 9.08 12.02 -13.37
CA MET A 86 8.82 11.19 -12.19
C MET A 86 7.33 10.87 -12.03
N GLU A 87 6.46 11.84 -12.24
CA GLU A 87 5.01 11.72 -12.11
C GLU A 87 4.43 10.74 -13.13
N ALA A 88 5.01 10.67 -14.33
CA ALA A 88 4.59 9.71 -15.35
C ALA A 88 4.96 8.27 -14.94
N CYS A 89 6.18 8.05 -14.45
CA CYS A 89 6.57 6.76 -13.89
C CYS A 89 5.68 6.36 -12.69
N ALA A 90 5.41 7.30 -11.77
CA ALA A 90 4.56 7.05 -10.62
C ALA A 90 3.12 6.68 -11.03
N LEU A 91 2.58 7.35 -12.04
CA LEU A 91 1.24 7.06 -12.57
C LEU A 91 1.18 5.68 -13.25
N ILE A 92 2.19 5.31 -14.03
CA ILE A 92 2.26 3.96 -14.61
C ILE A 92 2.34 2.91 -13.49
N GLY A 93 3.15 3.13 -12.47
CA GLY A 93 3.21 2.26 -11.30
C GLY A 93 1.84 2.07 -10.63
N TYR A 94 1.10 3.15 -10.45
CA TYR A 94 -0.27 3.10 -9.93
C TYR A 94 -1.22 2.30 -10.84
N LEU A 95 -1.19 2.52 -12.16
CA LEU A 95 -2.02 1.77 -13.11
C LEU A 95 -1.68 0.27 -13.10
N CYS A 96 -0.40 -0.10 -12.96
CA CYS A 96 0.01 -1.49 -12.79
C CYS A 96 -0.55 -2.11 -11.51
N GLU A 97 -0.58 -1.37 -10.39
CA GLU A 97 -1.20 -1.86 -9.15
C GLU A 97 -2.71 -2.12 -9.29
N GLU A 98 -3.44 -1.21 -9.95
CA GLU A 98 -4.87 -1.38 -10.23
C GLU A 98 -5.16 -2.66 -11.03
N GLU A 99 -4.24 -3.06 -11.91
CA GLU A 99 -4.30 -4.30 -12.68
C GLU A 99 -3.69 -5.52 -11.94
N SER A 100 -3.30 -5.35 -10.68
CA SER A 100 -2.64 -6.39 -9.87
C SER A 100 -1.29 -6.86 -10.43
N GLN A 101 -0.62 -6.03 -11.23
CA GLN A 101 0.71 -6.29 -11.78
C GLN A 101 1.79 -5.73 -10.85
N TYR A 102 1.90 -6.29 -9.67
CA TYR A 102 2.71 -5.73 -8.58
C TYR A 102 4.21 -5.71 -8.86
N ALA A 103 4.74 -6.65 -9.63
CA ALA A 103 6.14 -6.65 -10.03
C ALA A 103 6.46 -5.44 -10.92
N ASP A 104 5.61 -5.18 -11.92
CA ASP A 104 5.76 -4.05 -12.83
C ASP A 104 5.52 -2.72 -12.12
N ALA A 105 4.51 -2.66 -11.25
CA ALA A 105 4.26 -1.50 -10.40
C ALA A 105 5.49 -1.14 -9.56
N ALA A 106 6.09 -2.12 -8.89
CA ALA A 106 7.31 -1.91 -8.11
C ALA A 106 8.47 -1.39 -8.97
N MET A 107 8.62 -1.89 -10.19
CA MET A 107 9.65 -1.43 -11.11
C MET A 107 9.46 0.05 -11.49
N TYR A 108 8.25 0.45 -11.89
CA TYR A 108 7.97 1.84 -12.29
C TYR A 108 8.08 2.82 -11.11
N TYR A 109 7.62 2.43 -9.93
CA TYR A 109 7.83 3.24 -8.72
C TYR A 109 9.32 3.39 -8.37
N LEU A 110 10.12 2.33 -8.54
CA LEU A 110 11.55 2.40 -8.31
C LEU A 110 12.25 3.32 -9.32
N GLU A 111 11.83 3.31 -10.61
CA GLU A 111 12.33 4.25 -11.60
C GLU A 111 11.98 5.69 -11.25
N ALA A 112 10.74 5.96 -10.80
CA ALA A 112 10.35 7.29 -10.30
C ALA A 112 11.26 7.75 -9.16
N LEU A 113 11.62 6.87 -8.23
CA LEU A 113 12.49 7.17 -7.09
C LEU A 113 13.96 7.39 -7.46
N LYS A 114 14.42 6.91 -8.60
CA LYS A 114 15.78 7.12 -9.12
C LYS A 114 15.95 8.47 -9.82
N MET A 115 14.86 9.10 -10.21
CA MET A 115 14.93 10.39 -10.89
C MET A 115 15.45 11.46 -9.92
N LYS A 116 16.47 12.22 -10.35
CA LYS A 116 17.15 13.18 -9.47
C LYS A 116 16.22 14.31 -9.06
N ILE A 117 15.93 14.37 -7.77
CA ILE A 117 15.05 15.37 -7.13
C ILE A 117 15.81 16.69 -6.83
N VAL A 118 17.12 16.74 -7.08
CA VAL A 118 18.03 17.84 -6.64
C VAL A 118 17.50 19.26 -6.98
N ALA A 119 16.65 19.41 -8.00
CA ALA A 119 16.06 20.70 -8.36
C ALA A 119 14.75 21.02 -7.64
N TYR A 120 14.17 20.08 -6.90
CA TYR A 120 12.79 20.10 -6.43
C TYR A 120 12.62 19.80 -4.93
N GLU A 121 13.71 19.77 -4.15
CA GLU A 121 13.69 19.47 -2.70
C GLU A 121 12.75 20.36 -1.87
N ASN A 122 12.37 21.53 -2.42
CA ASN A 122 11.48 22.49 -1.77
C ASN A 122 10.08 22.54 -2.40
N ASP A 123 9.77 21.68 -3.39
CA ASP A 123 8.47 21.59 -4.01
C ASP A 123 7.63 20.53 -3.31
N GLU A 124 6.49 20.92 -2.74
CA GLU A 124 5.64 20.05 -1.92
C GLU A 124 4.98 18.95 -2.76
N ASP A 125 4.58 19.27 -4.01
CA ASP A 125 3.92 18.30 -4.90
C ASP A 125 4.90 17.19 -5.32
N ILE A 126 6.14 17.54 -5.58
CA ILE A 126 7.19 16.57 -5.94
C ILE A 126 7.56 15.70 -4.75
N ARG A 127 7.62 16.28 -3.55
CA ARG A 127 7.84 15.55 -2.32
C ARG A 127 6.70 14.57 -2.04
N GLU A 128 5.45 14.96 -2.29
CA GLU A 128 4.29 14.07 -2.18
C GLU A 128 4.38 12.91 -3.19
N THR A 129 4.68 13.19 -4.46
CA THR A 129 4.84 12.16 -5.50
C THR A 129 5.96 11.19 -5.18
N PHE A 130 7.07 11.68 -4.63
CA PHE A 130 8.18 10.83 -4.18
C PHE A 130 7.75 9.91 -3.03
N ASN A 131 7.06 10.45 -2.03
CA ASN A 131 6.58 9.67 -0.90
C ASN A 131 5.52 8.64 -1.32
N ASP A 132 4.62 9.00 -2.23
CA ASP A 132 3.62 8.08 -2.78
C ASP A 132 4.29 6.97 -3.61
N SER A 133 5.30 7.29 -4.43
CA SER A 133 6.09 6.32 -5.17
C SER A 133 6.85 5.36 -4.25
N ARG A 134 7.43 5.87 -3.16
CA ARG A 134 8.10 5.05 -2.15
C ARG A 134 7.11 4.07 -1.50
N ARG A 135 5.94 4.54 -1.09
CA ARG A 135 4.89 3.70 -0.49
C ARG A 135 4.36 2.68 -1.51
N GLY A 136 4.14 3.09 -2.75
CA GLY A 136 3.73 2.22 -3.85
C GLY A 136 4.76 1.12 -4.10
N PHE A 137 6.05 1.46 -4.18
CA PHE A 137 7.14 0.49 -4.31
C PHE A 137 7.14 -0.54 -3.19
N LEU A 138 7.08 -0.08 -1.93
CA LEU A 138 7.12 -0.96 -0.76
C LEU A 138 5.90 -1.89 -0.72
N ARG A 139 4.70 -1.35 -0.98
CA ARG A 139 3.44 -2.11 -1.04
C ARG A 139 3.49 -3.17 -2.14
N SER A 140 3.82 -2.78 -3.36
CA SER A 140 3.85 -3.68 -4.52
C SER A 140 4.91 -4.78 -4.35
N THR A 141 6.09 -4.42 -3.83
CA THR A 141 7.15 -5.40 -3.53
C THR A 141 6.72 -6.38 -2.44
N LEU A 142 6.02 -5.93 -1.39
CA LEU A 142 5.50 -6.81 -0.34
C LEU A 142 4.49 -7.81 -0.92
N ILE A 143 3.52 -7.33 -1.72
CA ILE A 143 2.48 -8.17 -2.31
C ILE A 143 3.07 -9.17 -3.30
N ASP A 144 3.98 -8.74 -4.18
CA ASP A 144 4.65 -9.63 -5.14
C ASP A 144 5.50 -10.69 -4.43
N ALA A 145 6.35 -10.31 -3.49
CA ALA A 145 7.20 -11.24 -2.75
C ALA A 145 6.41 -12.30 -1.97
N THR A 146 5.31 -11.89 -1.34
CA THR A 146 4.46 -12.81 -0.55
C THR A 146 3.53 -13.67 -1.42
N SER A 147 3.36 -13.35 -2.71
CA SER A 147 2.63 -14.22 -3.64
C SER A 147 3.42 -15.46 -4.05
N LYS A 148 4.74 -15.39 -4.02
CA LYS A 148 5.66 -16.40 -4.57
C LYS A 148 6.17 -17.40 -3.54
N THR A 149 6.07 -17.08 -2.26
CA THR A 149 6.60 -17.91 -1.17
C THR A 149 5.59 -18.04 -0.03
N PRO A 150 5.46 -19.24 0.58
CA PRO A 150 4.69 -19.40 1.82
C PRO A 150 5.17 -18.39 2.86
N MET A 151 4.23 -17.84 3.61
CA MET A 151 4.55 -16.86 4.63
C MET A 151 5.32 -17.53 5.78
N GLU A 152 6.55 -17.10 5.98
CA GLU A 152 7.28 -17.43 7.20
C GLU A 152 6.95 -16.39 8.27
N ASN A 153 6.68 -16.82 9.49
CA ASN A 153 6.48 -15.90 10.62
C ASN A 153 7.78 -15.16 10.93
N LYS A 154 7.93 -13.97 10.35
CA LYS A 154 9.07 -13.07 10.59
C LYS A 154 8.64 -11.90 11.45
N ALA A 155 9.56 -11.42 12.27
CA ALA A 155 9.41 -10.16 12.95
C ALA A 155 9.79 -9.02 12.00
N VAL A 156 8.91 -8.02 11.89
CA VAL A 156 9.07 -6.80 11.10
C VAL A 156 9.43 -5.66 12.05
N ASP A 157 10.50 -4.95 11.76
CA ASP A 157 10.91 -3.80 12.54
C ASP A 157 10.23 -2.52 12.04
N MET A 158 9.17 -2.12 12.72
CA MET A 158 8.41 -0.93 12.39
C MET A 158 9.04 0.38 12.94
N GLY A 159 10.23 0.31 13.55
CA GLY A 159 10.85 1.43 14.25
C GLY A 159 10.21 1.78 15.59
N LEU A 160 9.45 0.84 16.18
CA LEU A 160 8.66 0.98 17.40
C LEU A 160 9.31 0.24 18.59
N SER A 161 8.66 0.27 19.75
CA SER A 161 9.15 -0.41 20.96
C SER A 161 9.27 -1.92 20.83
N VAL A 162 8.46 -2.53 19.96
CA VAL A 162 8.44 -3.96 19.66
C VAL A 162 8.53 -4.22 18.16
N GLN A 163 8.89 -5.45 17.78
CA GLN A 163 8.77 -5.94 16.42
C GLN A 163 7.42 -6.64 16.24
N TRP A 164 6.79 -6.46 15.07
CA TRP A 164 5.49 -7.01 14.73
C TRP A 164 5.62 -8.25 13.85
N ALA A 165 4.80 -9.27 14.06
CA ALA A 165 4.72 -10.39 13.13
C ALA A 165 4.26 -9.90 11.75
N ASN A 166 4.83 -10.44 10.67
CA ASN A 166 4.50 -10.04 9.30
C ASN A 166 3.09 -10.47 8.84
N GLY A 167 2.44 -11.38 9.55
CA GLY A 167 1.08 -11.86 9.29
C GLY A 167 0.33 -12.18 10.57
N ASN A 168 -0.95 -12.50 10.44
CA ASN A 168 -1.79 -12.95 11.53
C ASN A 168 -1.37 -14.36 12.01
N TYR A 169 -1.72 -14.72 13.22
CA TYR A 169 -1.37 -16.01 13.80
C TYR A 169 -1.96 -17.17 12.99
N GLN A 170 -1.10 -18.09 12.55
CA GLN A 170 -1.42 -19.22 11.68
C GLN A 170 -2.02 -18.81 10.31
N ALA A 171 -1.77 -17.61 9.84
CA ALA A 171 -2.13 -17.20 8.50
C ALA A 171 -1.22 -17.88 7.45
N SER A 172 -1.79 -18.19 6.28
CA SER A 172 -1.07 -18.77 5.13
C SER A 172 -0.36 -17.72 4.27
N ASN A 173 -0.87 -16.49 4.32
CA ASN A 173 -0.37 -15.34 3.56
C ASN A 173 -0.74 -14.04 4.28
N ILE A 174 -0.31 -12.88 3.76
CA ILE A 174 -0.50 -11.60 4.45
C ILE A 174 -1.94 -11.13 4.51
N GLU A 175 -2.79 -11.54 3.57
CA GLU A 175 -4.21 -11.20 3.50
C GLU A 175 -5.11 -12.17 4.27
N ASP A 176 -4.56 -13.26 4.81
CA ASP A 176 -5.31 -14.23 5.59
C ASP A 176 -5.58 -13.70 7.02
N ALA A 177 -6.84 -13.72 7.43
CA ALA A 177 -7.23 -13.37 8.80
C ALA A 177 -6.57 -14.26 9.86
N GLY A 178 -6.06 -15.41 9.45
CA GLY A 178 -5.45 -16.40 10.34
C GLY A 178 -6.46 -17.05 11.27
N ARG A 179 -5.95 -17.59 12.36
CA ARG A 179 -6.82 -18.22 13.36
C ARG A 179 -7.39 -17.19 14.32
N MET A 180 -8.69 -16.95 14.22
CA MET A 180 -9.43 -16.15 15.20
C MET A 180 -9.67 -16.96 16.48
N MET A 181 -9.45 -16.34 17.65
CA MET A 181 -9.50 -17.00 18.95
C MET A 181 -10.23 -16.14 19.98
N SER A 182 -10.74 -16.81 21.05
CA SER A 182 -11.15 -16.11 22.27
C SER A 182 -9.95 -15.41 22.91
N HIS A 183 -10.18 -14.39 23.72
CA HIS A 183 -9.09 -13.71 24.42
C HIS A 183 -8.36 -14.66 25.38
N ALA A 184 -9.11 -15.53 26.07
CA ALA A 184 -8.55 -16.51 27.03
C ALA A 184 -7.56 -17.49 26.36
N ASP A 185 -7.84 -17.88 25.10
CA ASP A 185 -6.91 -18.72 24.33
C ASP A 185 -5.73 -17.91 23.79
N ALA A 186 -6.00 -16.68 23.33
CA ALA A 186 -5.01 -15.83 22.69
C ALA A 186 -3.87 -15.36 23.62
N VAL A 187 -4.19 -15.01 24.88
CA VAL A 187 -3.18 -14.58 25.87
C VAL A 187 -2.18 -15.68 26.23
N ASN A 188 -2.54 -16.95 26.01
CA ASN A 188 -1.67 -18.10 26.29
C ASN A 188 -0.73 -18.43 25.11
N ILE A 189 -0.78 -17.69 24.01
CA ILE A 189 0.14 -17.88 22.89
C ILE A 189 1.53 -17.39 23.33
N ALA A 190 2.43 -18.33 23.58
CA ALA A 190 3.84 -18.05 23.86
C ALA A 190 4.69 -18.93 22.93
N ALA A 191 4.80 -18.52 21.66
CA ALA A 191 5.56 -19.26 20.66
C ALA A 191 6.80 -18.45 20.23
N ASN A 192 7.99 -18.99 20.43
CA ASN A 192 9.25 -18.41 19.93
C ASN A 192 9.50 -16.94 20.35
N GLY A 193 9.07 -16.57 21.56
CA GLY A 193 9.21 -15.21 22.09
C GLY A 193 8.17 -14.21 21.57
N TYR A 194 7.17 -14.67 20.83
CA TYR A 194 6.02 -13.86 20.44
C TYR A 194 4.93 -13.90 21.53
N ARG A 195 4.19 -12.79 21.65
CA ARG A 195 3.05 -12.61 22.53
C ARG A 195 2.00 -11.70 21.90
N LEU A 196 0.83 -11.60 22.52
CA LEU A 196 -0.11 -10.53 22.17
C LEU A 196 0.51 -9.15 22.45
N PRO A 197 0.24 -8.15 21.60
CA PRO A 197 0.57 -6.75 21.88
C PRO A 197 -0.31 -6.21 22.99
N THR A 198 0.20 -5.25 23.74
CA THR A 198 -0.59 -4.43 24.66
C THR A 198 -1.41 -3.41 23.89
N ALA A 199 -2.42 -2.81 24.54
CA ALA A 199 -3.16 -1.67 23.98
C ALA A 199 -2.21 -0.49 23.68
N ALA A 200 -1.23 -0.22 24.55
CA ALA A 200 -0.24 0.83 24.33
C ALA A 200 0.65 0.57 23.09
N GLU A 201 1.00 -0.68 22.80
CA GLU A 201 1.77 -1.03 21.59
C GLU A 201 0.93 -0.87 20.31
N TRP A 202 -0.38 -1.14 20.37
CA TRP A 202 -1.29 -0.81 19.27
C TRP A 202 -1.44 0.71 19.09
N GLU A 203 -1.55 1.47 20.19
CA GLU A 203 -1.59 2.94 20.16
C GLU A 203 -0.28 3.52 19.59
N GLU A 204 0.87 2.94 19.93
CA GLU A 204 2.16 3.32 19.35
C GLU A 204 2.17 3.07 17.83
N LEU A 205 1.74 1.88 17.36
CA LEU A 205 1.64 1.56 15.94
C LEU A 205 0.68 2.52 15.22
N MET A 206 -0.46 2.84 15.84
CA MET A 206 -1.48 3.73 15.29
C MET A 206 -0.97 5.16 15.12
N ASN A 207 -0.25 5.69 16.12
CA ASN A 207 0.14 7.09 16.18
C ASN A 207 1.47 7.38 15.44
N GLU A 208 2.37 6.39 15.35
CA GLU A 208 3.74 6.59 14.89
C GLU A 208 3.98 6.09 13.47
N CYS A 209 3.05 5.31 12.91
CA CYS A 209 3.15 4.75 11.56
C CYS A 209 2.16 5.40 10.58
N VAL A 210 2.43 5.28 9.30
CA VAL A 210 1.53 5.75 8.25
C VAL A 210 0.59 4.62 7.83
N TRP A 211 -0.70 4.85 7.93
CA TRP A 211 -1.76 3.89 7.58
C TRP A 211 -2.40 4.28 6.26
N MET A 212 -2.50 3.33 5.34
CA MET A 212 -3.13 3.52 4.04
C MET A 212 -4.10 2.37 3.75
N PRO A 213 -5.38 2.67 3.43
CA PRO A 213 -6.31 1.64 2.97
C PRO A 213 -5.73 0.91 1.76
N ALA A 214 -5.88 -0.40 1.74
CA ALA A 214 -5.41 -1.23 0.65
C ALA A 214 -6.31 -2.44 0.44
N VAL A 215 -6.34 -2.96 -0.78
CA VAL A 215 -6.96 -4.23 -1.11
C VAL A 215 -5.87 -5.17 -1.62
N VAL A 216 -5.64 -6.26 -0.92
CA VAL A 216 -4.64 -7.27 -1.31
C VAL A 216 -5.39 -8.54 -1.69
N ARG A 217 -5.31 -8.94 -2.96
CA ARG A 217 -6.00 -10.14 -3.51
C ARG A 217 -7.48 -10.23 -3.12
N GLY A 218 -8.17 -9.08 -3.17
CA GLY A 218 -9.60 -8.98 -2.86
C GLY A 218 -9.95 -8.82 -1.38
N VAL A 219 -8.97 -8.85 -0.47
CA VAL A 219 -9.16 -8.61 0.95
C VAL A 219 -8.85 -7.16 1.28
N SER A 220 -9.83 -6.43 1.79
CA SER A 220 -9.67 -5.05 2.28
C SER A 220 -8.90 -5.04 3.60
N GLY A 221 -8.17 -3.97 3.85
CA GLY A 221 -7.39 -3.80 5.08
C GLY A 221 -6.53 -2.54 5.02
N PHE A 222 -5.49 -2.51 5.83
CA PHE A 222 -4.53 -1.41 5.85
C PHE A 222 -3.11 -1.88 5.59
N MET A 223 -2.44 -1.18 4.69
CA MET A 223 -0.99 -1.19 4.60
C MET A 223 -0.44 -0.20 5.64
N VAL A 224 0.45 -0.68 6.51
CA VAL A 224 1.06 0.11 7.57
C VAL A 224 2.54 0.24 7.29
N PHE A 225 3.03 1.48 7.19
CA PHE A 225 4.43 1.80 6.92
C PHE A 225 5.09 2.29 8.19
N GLY A 226 6.14 1.60 8.61
CA GLY A 226 6.89 1.90 9.81
C GLY A 226 7.75 3.16 9.70
N LYS A 227 8.33 3.56 10.82
CA LYS A 227 9.29 4.68 10.94
C LYS A 227 10.62 4.30 10.28
N GLY A 228 11.28 5.30 9.74
CA GLY A 228 12.62 5.14 9.17
C GLY A 228 12.62 4.77 7.68
N GLU A 229 13.82 4.59 7.16
CA GLU A 229 14.05 4.26 5.77
C GLU A 229 14.09 2.75 5.58
N SER A 230 13.18 2.24 4.74
CA SER A 230 13.31 0.88 4.20
C SER A 230 14.39 0.82 3.14
N THR A 231 15.09 -0.29 3.07
CA THR A 231 15.96 -0.58 1.94
C THR A 231 15.09 -0.85 0.70
N LEU A 232 15.18 0.05 -0.29
CA LEU A 232 14.44 -0.08 -1.54
C LEU A 232 15.21 -1.02 -2.49
N VAL A 233 14.94 -2.32 -2.40
CA VAL A 233 15.56 -3.33 -3.26
C VAL A 233 14.47 -4.10 -3.99
N TYR A 234 14.47 -4.01 -5.32
CA TYR A 234 13.53 -4.74 -6.16
C TYR A 234 13.57 -6.26 -5.88
N GLY A 235 12.39 -6.85 -5.73
CA GLY A 235 12.24 -8.29 -5.48
C GLY A 235 12.60 -8.76 -4.06
N LYS A 236 13.00 -7.85 -3.15
CA LYS A 236 13.24 -8.16 -1.75
C LYS A 236 12.07 -7.67 -0.89
N GLN A 237 11.52 -8.57 -0.06
CA GLN A 237 10.46 -8.21 0.89
C GLN A 237 10.90 -7.03 1.76
N PRO A 238 10.07 -5.96 1.85
CA PRO A 238 10.34 -4.84 2.75
C PRO A 238 10.42 -5.27 4.21
N ASP A 239 11.22 -4.59 4.99
CA ASP A 239 11.51 -4.89 6.39
C ASP A 239 10.76 -4.01 7.41
N ASN A 240 9.96 -3.04 6.93
CA ASN A 240 9.20 -2.12 7.78
C ASN A 240 7.77 -1.86 7.26
N VAL A 241 7.15 -2.83 6.59
CA VAL A 241 5.78 -2.72 6.08
C VAL A 241 4.96 -3.91 6.52
N LEU A 242 3.74 -3.66 6.96
CA LEU A 242 2.76 -4.68 7.33
C LEU A 242 1.49 -4.52 6.50
N PHE A 243 0.77 -5.62 6.30
CA PHE A 243 -0.63 -5.58 5.91
C PHE A 243 -1.48 -6.13 7.07
N LEU A 244 -2.51 -5.39 7.45
CA LEU A 244 -3.50 -5.79 8.44
C LEU A 244 -4.81 -6.05 7.71
N PRO A 245 -5.18 -7.32 7.46
CA PRO A 245 -6.42 -7.65 6.79
C PRO A 245 -7.64 -7.33 7.65
N GLY A 246 -8.69 -6.83 7.01
CA GLY A 246 -10.06 -6.83 7.51
C GLY A 246 -10.71 -8.19 7.29
N GLY A 247 -12.02 -8.26 7.46
CA GLY A 247 -12.77 -9.46 7.11
C GLY A 247 -13.28 -10.24 8.30
N PHE A 248 -13.54 -9.54 9.39
CA PHE A 248 -14.22 -10.15 10.52
C PHE A 248 -15.71 -10.33 10.22
N GLU A 249 -16.17 -11.59 10.17
CA GLU A 249 -17.58 -11.93 10.26
C GLU A 249 -17.97 -12.11 11.72
N ASN A 250 -18.56 -11.10 12.33
CA ASN A 250 -19.27 -11.29 13.58
C ASN A 250 -20.64 -11.90 13.28
N LEU A 251 -21.01 -12.98 13.99
CA LEU A 251 -22.30 -13.62 13.87
C LEU A 251 -23.49 -12.68 14.15
N THR A 252 -23.23 -11.52 14.76
CA THR A 252 -24.24 -10.52 15.14
C THR A 252 -24.26 -9.29 14.23
N TYR A 253 -23.14 -8.95 13.61
CA TYR A 253 -23.00 -7.85 12.65
C TYR A 253 -22.41 -8.41 11.36
N LYS A 254 -23.23 -8.50 10.32
CA LYS A 254 -22.75 -8.70 8.96
C LYS A 254 -22.14 -7.40 8.48
N GLU A 255 -20.92 -7.16 8.89
CA GLU A 255 -20.11 -6.09 8.34
C GLU A 255 -19.48 -6.57 7.05
N ASP A 256 -19.27 -5.65 6.11
CA ASP A 256 -18.88 -5.90 4.71
C ASP A 256 -17.46 -6.50 4.51
N GLY A 257 -16.90 -7.18 5.52
CA GLY A 257 -15.56 -7.79 5.44
C GLY A 257 -14.42 -6.79 5.34
N LYS A 258 -14.64 -5.55 5.75
CA LYS A 258 -13.68 -4.45 5.61
C LYS A 258 -13.06 -3.99 6.93
N ASP A 259 -13.72 -4.31 8.04
CA ASP A 259 -13.28 -3.93 9.38
C ASP A 259 -12.36 -5.00 9.97
N GLY A 260 -11.39 -4.59 10.76
CA GLY A 260 -10.48 -5.49 11.45
C GLY A 260 -10.59 -5.36 12.96
N TYR A 261 -10.61 -6.49 13.67
CA TYR A 261 -10.64 -6.57 15.13
C TYR A 261 -9.50 -7.44 15.61
N TYR A 262 -8.66 -6.91 16.50
CA TYR A 262 -7.44 -7.57 16.98
C TYR A 262 -7.36 -7.53 18.49
N TRP A 263 -7.18 -8.67 19.15
CA TRP A 263 -6.99 -8.69 20.59
C TRP A 263 -5.69 -7.99 21.01
N THR A 264 -5.77 -7.30 22.15
CA THR A 264 -4.60 -6.91 22.95
C THR A 264 -4.40 -7.90 24.09
N SER A 265 -3.27 -7.82 24.81
CA SER A 265 -3.07 -8.60 26.03
C SER A 265 -3.80 -8.04 27.25
N ASP A 266 -4.37 -6.83 27.15
CA ASP A 266 -4.92 -6.11 28.29
C ASP A 266 -6.36 -6.52 28.58
N TYR A 267 -6.67 -6.63 29.87
CA TYR A 267 -8.02 -6.79 30.36
C TYR A 267 -8.67 -5.42 30.56
N ALA A 268 -9.94 -5.30 30.24
CA ALA A 268 -10.75 -4.11 30.57
C ALA A 268 -11.45 -4.29 31.93
N ASP A 269 -11.98 -5.50 32.19
CA ASP A 269 -12.60 -5.90 33.46
C ASP A 269 -12.61 -7.45 33.58
N GLU A 270 -13.37 -7.98 34.54
CA GLU A 270 -13.48 -9.43 34.76
C GLU A 270 -14.05 -10.18 33.54
N THR A 271 -14.93 -9.54 32.76
CA THR A 271 -15.67 -10.17 31.65
C THR A 271 -15.20 -9.72 30.27
N LYS A 272 -14.48 -8.59 30.19
CA LYS A 272 -14.07 -7.95 28.94
C LYS A 272 -12.55 -7.81 28.84
N SER A 273 -12.06 -7.83 27.62
CA SER A 273 -10.67 -7.52 27.28
C SER A 273 -10.61 -6.41 26.24
N ARG A 274 -9.47 -5.73 26.16
CA ARG A 274 -9.25 -4.66 25.20
C ARG A 274 -8.93 -5.23 23.83
N PHE A 275 -9.35 -4.53 22.78
CA PHE A 275 -9.02 -4.84 21.40
C PHE A 275 -8.67 -3.56 20.65
N PHE A 276 -7.90 -3.70 19.58
CA PHE A 276 -7.70 -2.71 18.54
C PHE A 276 -8.64 -3.00 17.38
N THR A 277 -9.16 -1.96 16.75
CA THR A 277 -10.03 -2.07 15.56
C THR A 277 -9.73 -0.98 14.55
N PHE A 278 -10.01 -1.28 13.31
CA PHE A 278 -10.12 -0.29 12.25
C PHE A 278 -11.41 -0.52 11.46
N TYR A 279 -11.96 0.57 10.94
CA TYR A 279 -13.17 0.59 10.15
C TYR A 279 -12.86 1.03 8.71
N ASN A 280 -13.74 0.67 7.78
CA ASN A 280 -13.58 0.97 6.35
C ASN A 280 -13.47 2.47 6.00
N ASP A 281 -13.90 3.35 6.89
CA ASP A 281 -13.82 4.81 6.75
C ASP A 281 -12.54 5.43 7.31
N ASN A 282 -11.50 4.61 7.53
CA ASN A 282 -10.20 4.99 8.07
C ASN A 282 -10.20 5.38 9.55
N ILE A 283 -11.19 4.99 10.29
CA ILE A 283 -11.19 5.17 11.75
C ILE A 283 -10.37 4.05 12.38
N LEU A 284 -9.35 4.44 13.15
CA LEU A 284 -8.56 3.54 13.99
C LEU A 284 -8.97 3.81 15.45
N ASP A 285 -9.27 2.75 16.20
CA ASP A 285 -9.77 2.91 17.56
C ASP A 285 -9.37 1.71 18.44
N THR A 286 -9.56 1.87 19.74
CA THR A 286 -9.43 0.81 20.75
C THR A 286 -10.72 0.69 21.53
N GLY A 287 -11.12 -0.53 21.82
CA GLY A 287 -12.36 -0.80 22.56
C GLY A 287 -12.23 -1.93 23.57
N SER A 288 -13.37 -2.33 24.10
CA SER A 288 -13.46 -3.51 24.97
C SER A 288 -14.64 -4.39 24.58
N ALA A 289 -14.44 -5.69 24.61
CA ALA A 289 -15.43 -6.69 24.21
C ALA A 289 -15.40 -7.90 25.13
N SER A 290 -16.47 -8.73 25.11
CA SER A 290 -16.50 -9.98 25.83
C SER A 290 -15.31 -10.88 25.41
N LYS A 291 -14.64 -11.50 26.38
CA LYS A 291 -13.50 -12.40 26.19
C LYS A 291 -13.84 -13.64 25.35
N GLU A 292 -15.12 -13.96 25.23
CA GLU A 292 -15.62 -15.10 24.47
C GLU A 292 -15.68 -14.85 22.95
N LEU A 293 -15.64 -13.58 22.53
CA LEU A 293 -15.61 -13.24 21.12
C LEU A 293 -14.30 -13.69 20.48
N LYS A 294 -14.35 -14.02 19.21
CA LYS A 294 -13.17 -14.45 18.46
C LYS A 294 -12.69 -13.33 17.56
N PHE A 295 -11.50 -12.82 17.81
CA PHE A 295 -10.85 -11.79 17.01
C PHE A 295 -9.56 -12.29 16.39
N CYS A 296 -9.04 -11.54 15.43
CA CYS A 296 -7.75 -11.77 14.80
C CYS A 296 -6.61 -11.64 15.83
N ILE A 297 -5.54 -12.35 15.57
CA ILE A 297 -4.36 -12.37 16.42
C ILE A 297 -3.16 -11.89 15.60
N ARG A 298 -2.65 -10.72 15.96
CA ARG A 298 -1.36 -10.23 15.48
C ARG A 298 -0.38 -10.26 16.65
N LEU A 299 0.74 -10.90 16.49
CA LEU A 299 1.71 -11.04 17.57
C LEU A 299 2.83 -10.01 17.47
N VAL A 300 3.46 -9.76 18.60
CA VAL A 300 4.66 -8.94 18.72
C VAL A 300 5.78 -9.71 19.40
N LYS A 301 7.00 -9.25 19.18
CA LYS A 301 8.22 -9.78 19.81
C LYS A 301 9.05 -8.64 20.36
N SER A 302 9.63 -8.81 21.54
CA SER A 302 10.60 -7.85 22.10
C SER A 302 11.81 -7.71 21.16
N ARG A 303 12.34 -6.52 21.09
CA ARG A 303 13.62 -6.24 20.41
C ARG A 303 14.80 -6.91 21.09
#